data_2199521cf30153dbfbe71de99a8d59bd
#
_entry.id   2199521cf30153dbfbe71de99a8d59bd
#
_cell.length_a   1.000
_cell.length_b   1.000
_cell.length_c   1.000
_cell.angle_alpha   90.00
_cell.angle_beta   90.00
_cell.angle_gamma   90.00
#
_symmetry.space_group_name_H-M   'P 1'
#
loop_
_entity.id
_entity.type
_entity.pdbx_description
1 polymer ?
#
loop_
_entity_poly.entity_id
_entity_poly.type
_entity_poly.pdbx_seq_one_letter_code
_entity_poly.pdbx_strand_id
1 'polypeptide(L)'
;EDFGCKGGTNDVVRRLDVLNLPFKGRANLKNPEHVFWSVVSDTERSGDMPGVPKRVFFGRLVGRSDRSMLRKYDLKKRTYLGPTSMDAEMALLMANFAHARPGGVILDPFCGTGSMLVAAAHYGAMTMGIDIDCRVIKYGKSAATKSGKFGVKADDAPSVNVWSNFEQYGLPPPLALIHGDLHALPTRKFGLEGMIQGIVADPPYGVRAGGRKSGGRKPVTEDYIIPDELRDGHIPSTAPYLFGEMNDDLMELAARFLPIGGRLTFFLPGVLADTEEEVRELVPSHPALRLRWHSLETFNEAWGRRLVTYEKIAPYDADAANEARARAAAARAASDKPDLIERMRALVRSSDAGERKRRQR
;
A
#
# COMPACT_ATOMS: atom_id res chain seq x y z
N GLU A 1 5.68 -26.63 -19.76
CA GLU A 1 5.88 -26.59 -18.30
C GLU A 1 4.65 -27.17 -17.60
N ASP A 2 4.87 -28.01 -16.62
CA ASP A 2 3.81 -28.71 -15.87
C ASP A 2 3.93 -28.36 -14.37
N PHE A 3 2.84 -27.85 -13.78
CA PHE A 3 2.80 -27.40 -12.41
C PHE A 3 1.79 -28.23 -11.60
N GLY A 4 2.15 -28.57 -10.38
CA GLY A 4 1.28 -29.31 -9.47
C GLY A 4 1.36 -30.83 -9.58
N CYS A 5 2.20 -31.36 -10.46
CA CYS A 5 2.44 -32.80 -10.57
C CYS A 5 3.85 -33.20 -10.14
N LYS A 6 3.95 -34.29 -9.40
CA LYS A 6 5.24 -34.94 -9.15
C LYS A 6 5.57 -35.87 -10.34
N GLY A 7 6.76 -35.74 -10.93
CA GLY A 7 7.22 -36.59 -12.02
C GLY A 7 8.35 -35.95 -12.82
N GLY A 8 9.09 -36.78 -13.56
CA GLY A 8 10.15 -36.34 -14.45
C GLY A 8 9.62 -35.88 -15.83
N THR A 9 10.55 -35.44 -16.70
CA THR A 9 10.24 -34.98 -18.06
C THR A 9 9.39 -35.96 -18.86
N ASN A 10 9.68 -37.27 -18.71
CA ASN A 10 8.92 -38.30 -19.42
C ASN A 10 7.46 -38.41 -18.98
N ASP A 11 7.15 -38.12 -17.70
CA ASP A 11 5.76 -38.13 -17.20
C ASP A 11 4.98 -36.92 -17.70
N VAL A 12 5.67 -35.77 -17.88
CA VAL A 12 5.11 -34.60 -18.51
C VAL A 12 4.75 -34.88 -19.96
N VAL A 13 5.65 -35.51 -20.72
CA VAL A 13 5.43 -35.88 -22.11
C VAL A 13 4.24 -36.81 -22.24
N ARG A 14 4.17 -37.91 -21.43
CA ARG A 14 3.03 -38.84 -21.44
C ARG A 14 1.70 -38.16 -21.16
N ARG A 15 1.67 -37.20 -20.22
CA ARG A 15 0.44 -36.43 -19.91
C ARG A 15 0.02 -35.51 -21.07
N LEU A 16 0.98 -34.91 -21.76
CA LEU A 16 0.73 -34.06 -22.92
C LEU A 16 0.27 -34.88 -24.14
N ASP A 17 0.78 -36.10 -24.32
CA ASP A 17 0.37 -37.01 -25.39
C ASP A 17 -1.11 -37.42 -25.26
N VAL A 18 -1.60 -37.59 -24.03
CA VAL A 18 -3.02 -37.88 -23.77
C VAL A 18 -3.95 -36.74 -24.21
N LEU A 19 -3.47 -35.49 -24.20
CA LEU A 19 -4.26 -34.32 -24.64
C LEU A 19 -4.48 -34.28 -26.15
N ASN A 20 -3.77 -35.12 -26.93
CA ASN A 20 -3.86 -35.21 -28.39
C ASN A 20 -3.93 -33.82 -29.08
N LEU A 21 -2.97 -32.95 -28.72
CA LEU A 21 -2.97 -31.56 -29.18
C LEU A 21 -2.69 -31.49 -30.69
N PRO A 22 -3.41 -30.66 -31.46
CA PRO A 22 -3.30 -30.61 -32.92
C PRO A 22 -2.06 -29.88 -33.44
N PHE A 23 -0.98 -29.85 -32.67
CA PHE A 23 0.25 -29.19 -33.04
C PHE A 23 1.07 -30.03 -34.03
N LYS A 24 1.42 -29.44 -35.16
CA LYS A 24 2.22 -30.09 -36.20
C LYS A 24 3.71 -29.72 -36.16
N GLY A 25 4.08 -28.75 -35.33
CA GLY A 25 5.44 -28.25 -35.20
C GLY A 25 6.32 -29.12 -34.30
N ARG A 26 7.65 -29.03 -34.48
CA ARG A 26 8.61 -29.67 -33.57
C ARG A 26 8.67 -28.89 -32.24
N ALA A 27 8.73 -29.61 -31.14
CA ALA A 27 8.95 -29.00 -29.83
C ALA A 27 10.35 -28.37 -29.74
N ASN A 28 10.42 -27.09 -29.37
CA ASN A 28 11.67 -26.37 -29.13
C ASN A 28 11.74 -25.96 -27.65
N LEU A 29 12.53 -26.68 -26.87
CA LEU A 29 12.62 -26.46 -25.42
C LEU A 29 13.53 -25.29 -25.03
N LYS A 30 14.40 -24.82 -25.96
CA LYS A 30 15.37 -23.76 -25.67
C LYS A 30 14.84 -22.37 -26.02
N ASN A 31 14.24 -22.26 -27.20
CA ASN A 31 13.74 -20.98 -27.71
C ASN A 31 12.40 -21.19 -28.45
N PRO A 32 11.32 -21.51 -27.73
CA PRO A 32 10.00 -21.74 -28.32
C PRO A 32 9.37 -20.42 -28.76
N GLU A 33 8.67 -20.43 -29.89
CA GLU A 33 7.81 -19.30 -30.31
C GLU A 33 6.59 -19.18 -29.38
N HIS A 34 6.04 -20.30 -28.97
CA HIS A 34 4.91 -20.35 -28.02
C HIS A 34 5.19 -21.34 -26.89
N VAL A 35 4.87 -20.93 -25.66
CA VAL A 35 4.93 -21.78 -24.48
C VAL A 35 3.52 -22.12 -24.04
N PHE A 36 3.26 -23.42 -23.85
CA PHE A 36 1.99 -23.90 -23.28
C PHE A 36 2.22 -24.44 -21.87
N TRP A 37 1.27 -24.16 -21.02
CA TRP A 37 1.30 -24.62 -19.63
C TRP A 37 0.15 -25.57 -19.37
N SER A 38 0.44 -26.64 -18.65
CA SER A 38 -0.51 -27.49 -17.97
C SER A 38 -0.39 -27.26 -16.47
N VAL A 39 -1.47 -26.85 -15.83
CA VAL A 39 -1.52 -26.62 -14.38
C VAL A 39 -2.58 -27.52 -13.79
N VAL A 40 -2.19 -28.39 -12.86
CA VAL A 40 -3.09 -29.31 -12.17
C VAL A 40 -3.30 -28.79 -10.75
N SER A 41 -4.56 -28.54 -10.36
CA SER A 41 -4.88 -28.20 -8.98
C SER A 41 -4.83 -29.47 -8.13
N ASP A 42 -4.02 -29.45 -7.08
CA ASP A 42 -3.91 -30.54 -6.10
C ASP A 42 -4.85 -30.23 -4.92
N THR A 43 -6.03 -30.85 -4.92
CA THR A 43 -7.05 -30.67 -3.91
C THR A 43 -6.69 -31.23 -2.54
N GLU A 44 -5.71 -32.13 -2.47
CA GLU A 44 -5.29 -32.75 -1.19
C GLU A 44 -4.51 -31.80 -0.27
N ARG A 45 -3.97 -30.68 -0.81
CA ARG A 45 -3.22 -29.69 -0.01
C ARG A 45 -4.05 -28.50 0.47
N SER A 46 -5.21 -28.27 -0.12
CA SER A 46 -6.03 -27.08 0.19
C SER A 46 -7.11 -27.33 1.26
N GLY A 47 -7.14 -28.49 1.88
CA GLY A 47 -8.19 -28.83 2.86
C GLY A 47 -9.58 -29.00 2.24
N ASP A 48 -9.67 -29.03 0.93
CA ASP A 48 -10.93 -29.19 0.20
C ASP A 48 -11.49 -30.61 0.32
N MET A 49 -12.79 -30.69 0.32
CA MET A 49 -13.58 -31.90 0.57
C MET A 49 -13.12 -33.10 -0.26
N PRO A 50 -13.06 -34.30 0.33
CA PRO A 50 -12.80 -35.52 -0.40
C PRO A 50 -13.83 -35.69 -1.52
N GLY A 51 -13.35 -35.86 -2.77
CA GLY A 51 -14.22 -36.15 -3.94
C GLY A 51 -14.34 -35.00 -4.95
N VAL A 52 -13.72 -33.84 -4.73
CA VAL A 52 -13.66 -32.81 -5.78
C VAL A 52 -12.66 -33.23 -6.86
N PRO A 53 -13.06 -33.32 -8.15
CA PRO A 53 -12.15 -33.75 -9.20
C PRO A 53 -11.00 -32.77 -9.37
N LYS A 54 -9.78 -33.25 -9.53
CA LYS A 54 -8.60 -32.46 -9.88
C LYS A 54 -8.91 -31.67 -11.15
N ARG A 55 -8.66 -30.35 -11.11
CA ARG A 55 -8.84 -29.50 -12.27
C ARG A 55 -7.52 -29.38 -13.02
N VAL A 56 -7.60 -29.55 -14.33
CA VAL A 56 -6.45 -29.32 -15.23
C VAL A 56 -6.73 -28.08 -16.03
N PHE A 57 -5.85 -27.10 -15.92
CA PHE A 57 -5.88 -25.89 -16.75
C PHE A 57 -4.79 -26.04 -17.81
N PHE A 58 -5.17 -25.86 -19.06
CA PHE A 58 -4.25 -25.86 -20.17
C PHE A 58 -4.35 -24.54 -20.92
N GLY A 59 -3.22 -23.90 -21.23
CA GLY A 59 -3.25 -22.61 -21.88
C GLY A 59 -1.92 -22.18 -22.45
N ARG A 60 -1.95 -21.20 -23.36
CA ARG A 60 -0.77 -20.55 -23.90
C ARG A 60 -0.30 -19.46 -22.94
N LEU A 61 0.99 -19.46 -22.64
CA LEU A 61 1.63 -18.38 -21.89
C LEU A 61 1.55 -17.07 -22.67
N VAL A 62 0.92 -16.05 -22.12
CA VAL A 62 0.81 -14.73 -22.71
C VAL A 62 1.97 -13.82 -22.29
N GLY A 63 2.47 -14.00 -21.08
CA GLY A 63 3.58 -13.23 -20.55
C GLY A 63 4.04 -13.76 -19.18
N ARG A 64 5.21 -13.33 -18.75
CA ARG A 64 5.77 -13.60 -17.43
C ARG A 64 6.05 -12.29 -16.71
N SER A 65 5.90 -12.27 -15.39
CA SER A 65 6.37 -11.15 -14.59
C SER A 65 7.90 -11.11 -14.57
N ASP A 66 8.46 -9.91 -14.66
CA ASP A 66 9.90 -9.73 -14.47
C ASP A 66 10.25 -9.69 -12.97
N ARG A 67 10.55 -10.86 -12.41
CA ARG A 67 10.95 -10.99 -11.02
C ARG A 67 12.37 -10.44 -10.72
N SER A 68 13.14 -10.01 -11.72
CA SER A 68 14.44 -9.36 -11.51
C SER A 68 14.29 -8.05 -10.77
N MET A 69 13.14 -7.38 -10.92
CA MET A 69 12.76 -6.15 -10.25
C MET A 69 12.75 -6.28 -8.72
N LEU A 70 12.29 -7.43 -8.21
CA LEU A 70 12.28 -7.68 -6.77
C LEU A 70 13.70 -7.67 -6.20
N ARG A 71 14.68 -8.18 -6.96
CA ARG A 71 16.10 -8.16 -6.58
C ARG A 71 16.72 -6.77 -6.73
N LYS A 72 16.27 -5.99 -7.74
CA LYS A 72 16.74 -4.62 -7.95
C LYS A 72 16.32 -3.72 -6.78
N TYR A 73 15.05 -3.81 -6.35
CA TYR A 73 14.46 -2.95 -5.33
C TYR A 73 14.42 -3.56 -3.93
N ASP A 74 15.17 -4.65 -3.69
CA ASP A 74 15.27 -5.30 -2.38
C ASP A 74 15.65 -4.29 -1.30
N LEU A 75 14.84 -4.21 -0.24
CA LEU A 75 15.04 -3.29 0.87
C LEU A 75 16.40 -3.44 1.54
N LYS A 76 16.99 -4.65 1.55
CA LYS A 76 18.32 -4.90 2.11
C LYS A 76 19.43 -4.14 1.38
N LYS A 77 19.19 -3.70 0.15
CA LYS A 77 20.14 -2.97 -0.69
C LYS A 77 19.86 -1.48 -0.73
N ARG A 78 18.71 -1.04 -0.18
CA ARG A 78 18.26 0.35 -0.26
C ARG A 78 19.10 1.23 0.67
N THR A 79 19.58 2.35 0.13
CA THR A 79 20.46 3.29 0.84
C THR A 79 19.73 3.98 1.99
N TYR A 80 18.52 4.48 1.75
CA TYR A 80 17.71 5.13 2.77
C TYR A 80 16.47 4.29 3.09
N LEU A 81 16.39 3.79 4.33
CA LEU A 81 15.37 2.85 4.76
C LEU A 81 14.78 3.26 6.11
N GLY A 82 13.47 3.13 6.25
CA GLY A 82 12.72 3.29 7.50
C GLY A 82 12.23 1.95 8.07
N PRO A 83 11.83 1.92 9.34
CA PRO A 83 11.36 0.69 10.00
C PRO A 83 10.08 0.13 9.42
N THR A 84 9.29 0.95 8.73
CA THR A 84 8.00 0.62 8.12
C THR A 84 8.05 0.71 6.59
N SER A 85 9.24 0.60 5.98
CA SER A 85 9.36 0.65 4.52
C SER A 85 8.63 -0.53 3.88
N MET A 86 7.83 -0.23 2.86
CA MET A 86 7.11 -1.24 2.08
C MET A 86 8.08 -2.09 1.27
N ASP A 87 7.86 -3.40 1.24
CA ASP A 87 8.64 -4.31 0.40
C ASP A 87 8.44 -4.01 -1.10
N ALA A 88 9.41 -4.49 -1.90
CA ALA A 88 9.45 -4.17 -3.33
C ALA A 88 8.26 -4.74 -4.11
N GLU A 89 7.81 -5.95 -3.79
CA GLU A 89 6.72 -6.61 -4.52
C GLU A 89 5.42 -5.85 -4.31
N MET A 90 5.08 -5.57 -3.05
CA MET A 90 3.86 -4.82 -2.70
C MET A 90 3.90 -3.40 -3.22
N ALA A 91 5.03 -2.70 -3.11
CA ALA A 91 5.15 -1.33 -3.64
C ALA A 91 4.94 -1.29 -5.17
N LEU A 92 5.52 -2.24 -5.92
CA LEU A 92 5.33 -2.35 -7.37
C LEU A 92 3.88 -2.71 -7.74
N LEU A 93 3.26 -3.65 -7.01
CA LEU A 93 1.84 -3.99 -7.21
C LEU A 93 0.94 -2.78 -6.99
N MET A 94 1.14 -2.05 -5.90
CA MET A 94 0.33 -0.87 -5.58
C MET A 94 0.47 0.22 -6.64
N ALA A 95 1.70 0.50 -7.09
CA ALA A 95 1.95 1.47 -8.15
C ALA A 95 1.26 1.05 -9.47
N ASN A 96 1.26 -0.25 -9.79
CA ASN A 96 0.56 -0.79 -10.95
C ASN A 96 -0.97 -0.64 -10.82
N PHE A 97 -1.55 -0.98 -9.67
CA PHE A 97 -2.98 -0.79 -9.41
C PHE A 97 -3.41 0.68 -9.48
N ALA A 98 -2.54 1.61 -9.05
CA ALA A 98 -2.75 3.04 -9.17
C ALA A 98 -2.50 3.60 -10.59
N HIS A 99 -2.21 2.75 -11.58
CA HIS A 99 -1.90 3.12 -12.96
C HIS A 99 -0.68 4.03 -13.12
N ALA A 100 0.37 3.80 -12.33
CA ALA A 100 1.64 4.48 -12.52
C ALA A 100 2.17 4.23 -13.95
N ARG A 101 2.44 5.31 -14.69
CA ARG A 101 2.85 5.25 -16.12
C ARG A 101 3.55 6.53 -16.54
N PRO A 102 4.30 6.54 -17.65
CA PRO A 102 4.88 7.76 -18.19
C PRO A 102 3.80 8.84 -18.44
N GLY A 103 4.13 10.07 -18.07
CA GLY A 103 3.23 11.22 -18.17
C GLY A 103 2.17 11.33 -17.07
N GLY A 104 2.08 10.35 -16.19
CA GLY A 104 1.20 10.38 -15.01
C GLY A 104 1.91 10.92 -13.77
N VAL A 105 1.15 11.53 -12.87
CA VAL A 105 1.63 11.94 -11.53
C VAL A 105 1.02 11.02 -10.49
N ILE A 106 1.86 10.42 -9.65
CA ILE A 106 1.46 9.59 -8.52
C ILE A 106 1.78 10.31 -7.21
N LEU A 107 0.78 10.41 -6.34
CA LEU A 107 0.90 10.98 -5.00
C LEU A 107 0.91 9.88 -3.94
N ASP A 108 1.83 10.01 -2.98
CA ASP A 108 1.82 9.25 -1.72
C ASP A 108 1.67 10.22 -0.54
N PRO A 109 0.51 10.28 0.13
CA PRO A 109 0.27 11.18 1.24
C PRO A 109 0.87 10.72 2.58
N PHE A 110 1.54 9.56 2.61
CA PHE A 110 2.26 8.99 3.77
C PHE A 110 3.62 8.45 3.32
N CYS A 111 4.36 9.26 2.57
CA CYS A 111 5.46 8.76 1.75
C CYS A 111 6.64 8.16 2.54
N GLY A 112 6.81 8.51 3.80
CA GLY A 112 7.91 8.01 4.60
C GLY A 112 9.25 8.11 3.88
N THR A 113 9.96 6.98 3.76
CA THR A 113 11.24 6.89 3.04
C THR A 113 11.10 6.71 1.53
N GLY A 114 9.90 6.84 0.98
CA GLY A 114 9.63 6.89 -0.46
C GLY A 114 9.51 5.53 -1.18
N SER A 115 9.18 4.44 -0.48
CA SER A 115 9.08 3.11 -1.10
C SER A 115 8.08 3.07 -2.26
N MET A 116 6.88 3.65 -2.07
CA MET A 116 5.84 3.71 -3.11
C MET A 116 6.24 4.62 -4.25
N LEU A 117 6.90 5.74 -3.94
CA LEU A 117 7.36 6.71 -4.94
C LEU A 117 8.43 6.10 -5.85
N VAL A 118 9.39 5.34 -5.28
CA VAL A 118 10.40 4.59 -6.06
C VAL A 118 9.72 3.60 -6.99
N ALA A 119 8.71 2.87 -6.51
CA ALA A 119 7.96 1.91 -7.32
C ALA A 119 7.17 2.61 -8.45
N ALA A 120 6.53 3.75 -8.18
CA ALA A 120 5.82 4.52 -9.18
C ALA A 120 6.78 5.11 -10.25
N ALA A 121 7.92 5.65 -9.82
CA ALA A 121 8.96 6.16 -10.72
C ALA A 121 9.56 5.06 -11.61
N HIS A 122 9.64 3.81 -11.13
CA HIS A 122 10.05 2.68 -11.94
C HIS A 122 9.16 2.50 -13.18
N TYR A 123 7.84 2.72 -13.05
CA TYR A 123 6.90 2.69 -14.17
C TYR A 123 6.91 3.97 -15.01
N GLY A 124 7.83 4.89 -14.75
CA GLY A 124 7.99 6.14 -15.50
C GLY A 124 7.04 7.25 -15.06
N ALA A 125 6.31 7.09 -13.97
CA ALA A 125 5.48 8.15 -13.43
C ALA A 125 6.32 9.24 -12.76
N MET A 126 5.84 10.47 -12.83
CA MET A 126 6.29 11.55 -11.96
C MET A 126 5.71 11.33 -10.56
N THR A 127 6.45 11.66 -9.51
CA THR A 127 6.05 11.33 -8.15
C THR A 127 6.01 12.54 -7.25
N MET A 128 5.06 12.55 -6.33
CA MET A 128 4.93 13.53 -5.26
C MET A 128 4.73 12.79 -3.93
N GLY A 129 5.40 13.23 -2.89
CA GLY A 129 5.28 12.65 -1.56
C GLY A 129 4.90 13.70 -0.52
N ILE A 130 4.07 13.30 0.44
CA ILE A 130 3.71 14.10 1.61
C ILE A 130 3.97 13.26 2.84
N ASP A 131 4.51 13.87 3.88
CA ASP A 131 4.63 13.25 5.20
C ASP A 131 4.54 14.31 6.30
N ILE A 132 3.95 13.93 7.43
CA ILE A 132 3.83 14.79 8.60
C ILE A 132 5.15 14.89 9.37
N ASP A 133 6.06 13.92 9.19
CA ASP A 133 7.37 13.93 9.83
C ASP A 133 8.42 14.56 8.93
N CYS A 134 8.67 15.86 9.12
CA CYS A 134 9.69 16.60 8.38
C CYS A 134 11.09 15.98 8.49
N ARG A 135 11.40 15.25 9.57
CA ARG A 135 12.70 14.61 9.77
C ARG A 135 12.95 13.53 8.73
N VAL A 136 11.92 12.80 8.36
CA VAL A 136 12.01 11.73 7.35
C VAL A 136 12.25 12.32 5.96
N ILE A 137 11.51 13.37 5.61
CA ILE A 137 11.61 14.00 4.30
C ILE A 137 12.87 14.86 4.17
N LYS A 138 13.08 15.77 5.12
CA LYS A 138 14.07 16.85 5.01
C LYS A 138 15.46 16.41 5.45
N TYR A 139 15.52 15.63 6.56
CA TYR A 139 16.80 15.33 7.22
C TYR A 139 17.27 13.89 7.07
N GLY A 140 16.56 13.05 6.30
CA GLY A 140 16.94 11.67 6.10
C GLY A 140 16.98 10.82 7.38
N LYS A 141 16.27 11.23 8.44
CA LYS A 141 16.20 10.46 9.69
C LYS A 141 15.16 9.38 9.60
N SER A 142 15.62 8.14 9.54
CA SER A 142 14.75 7.02 9.86
C SER A 142 14.82 6.72 11.35
N ALA A 143 13.73 6.22 11.93
CA ALA A 143 13.70 5.74 13.32
C ALA A 143 14.69 4.57 13.57
N ALA A 144 15.25 3.98 12.52
CA ALA A 144 16.24 2.91 12.57
C ALA A 144 17.69 3.43 12.80
N THR A 145 17.96 4.72 12.63
CA THR A 145 19.27 5.25 12.96
C THR A 145 19.42 5.32 14.48
N LYS A 146 20.36 4.56 15.03
CA LYS A 146 20.65 4.41 16.47
C LYS A 146 21.08 5.69 17.19
N SER A 147 21.16 6.84 16.53
CA SER A 147 21.49 8.11 17.18
C SER A 147 20.20 8.79 17.68
N GLY A 148 19.74 8.36 18.84
CA GLY A 148 18.57 8.90 19.56
C GLY A 148 18.73 10.33 20.09
N LYS A 149 19.48 11.20 19.45
CA LYS A 149 19.56 12.62 19.81
C LYS A 149 18.58 13.41 18.95
N PHE A 150 17.48 13.80 19.57
CA PHE A 150 16.56 14.82 19.05
C PHE A 150 17.33 16.16 18.90
N GLY A 151 17.19 16.78 17.74
CA GLY A 151 17.83 18.06 17.44
C GLY A 151 19.07 17.90 16.56
N VAL A 152 18.86 17.68 15.26
CA VAL A 152 19.95 17.81 14.27
C VAL A 152 19.96 19.25 13.80
N LYS A 153 21.09 19.93 13.99
CA LYS A 153 21.37 21.18 13.31
C LYS A 153 21.43 20.92 11.80
N ALA A 154 21.09 21.91 10.98
CA ALA A 154 21.11 21.80 9.53
C ALA A 154 22.45 21.32 8.96
N ASP A 155 23.54 21.62 9.66
CA ASP A 155 24.92 21.23 9.31
C ASP A 155 25.24 19.76 9.55
N ASP A 156 24.40 19.03 10.33
CA ASP A 156 24.52 17.60 10.61
C ASP A 156 23.52 16.75 9.80
N ALA A 157 22.99 17.27 8.70
CA ALA A 157 22.05 16.53 7.84
C ALA A 157 22.72 15.24 7.35
N PRO A 158 22.06 14.06 7.50
CA PRO A 158 22.63 12.83 6.98
C PRO A 158 22.80 12.95 5.47
N SER A 159 23.90 12.42 4.95
CA SER A 159 24.20 12.39 3.52
C SER A 159 23.18 11.58 2.71
N VAL A 160 22.28 10.81 3.36
CA VAL A 160 21.29 9.92 2.75
C VAL A 160 19.87 10.30 3.15
N ASN A 161 18.98 10.37 2.17
CA ASN A 161 17.58 10.77 2.31
C ASN A 161 16.71 10.13 1.22
N VAL A 162 15.47 10.58 1.04
CA VAL A 162 14.55 10.04 0.02
C VAL A 162 15.16 10.17 -1.39
N TRP A 163 15.78 11.29 -1.74
CA TRP A 163 16.41 11.51 -3.06
C TRP A 163 17.52 10.51 -3.34
N SER A 164 18.31 10.13 -2.31
CA SER A 164 19.37 9.11 -2.45
C SER A 164 18.84 7.76 -2.94
N ASN A 165 17.58 7.41 -2.63
CA ASN A 165 16.97 6.21 -3.17
C ASN A 165 16.70 6.31 -4.67
N PHE A 166 16.30 7.49 -5.17
CA PHE A 166 16.09 7.72 -6.60
C PHE A 166 17.40 7.70 -7.37
N GLU A 167 18.42 8.35 -6.85
CA GLU A 167 19.79 8.33 -7.41
C GLU A 167 20.34 6.91 -7.48
N GLN A 168 20.22 6.14 -6.39
CA GLN A 168 20.67 4.75 -6.33
C GLN A 168 20.11 3.88 -7.46
N TYR A 169 18.86 4.10 -7.83
CA TYR A 169 18.18 3.29 -8.85
C TYR A 169 18.19 3.91 -10.25
N GLY A 170 18.80 5.12 -10.41
CA GLY A 170 18.80 5.86 -11.67
C GLY A 170 17.39 6.29 -12.09
N LEU A 171 16.55 6.66 -11.13
CA LEU A 171 15.18 7.10 -11.36
C LEU A 171 15.08 8.62 -11.37
N PRO A 172 14.13 9.21 -12.12
CA PRO A 172 13.85 10.64 -12.02
C PRO A 172 13.46 11.01 -10.57
N PRO A 173 14.00 12.11 -10.03
CA PRO A 173 13.67 12.52 -8.66
C PRO A 173 12.18 12.87 -8.53
N PRO A 174 11.63 12.87 -7.30
CA PRO A 174 10.28 13.34 -7.05
C PRO A 174 10.10 14.80 -7.50
N LEU A 175 8.94 15.14 -8.08
CA LEU A 175 8.56 16.51 -8.37
C LEU A 175 8.53 17.37 -7.11
N ALA A 176 8.03 16.79 -6.03
CA ALA A 176 7.98 17.45 -4.72
C ALA A 176 7.94 16.42 -3.59
N LEU A 177 8.60 16.75 -2.48
CA LEU A 177 8.39 16.16 -1.18
C LEU A 177 7.91 17.27 -0.23
N ILE A 178 6.72 17.11 0.30
CA ILE A 178 6.00 18.15 1.03
C ILE A 178 5.87 17.74 2.49
N HIS A 179 6.35 18.59 3.39
CA HIS A 179 5.99 18.47 4.80
C HIS A 179 4.53 18.92 4.97
N GLY A 180 3.64 18.00 5.26
CA GLY A 180 2.22 18.27 5.31
C GLY A 180 1.43 17.21 6.07
N ASP A 181 0.21 17.57 6.40
CA ASP A 181 -0.74 16.73 7.12
C ASP A 181 -1.92 16.41 6.21
N LEU A 182 -2.20 15.12 6.00
CA LEU A 182 -3.35 14.68 5.21
C LEU A 182 -4.65 15.31 5.68
N HIS A 183 -4.86 15.45 7.01
CA HIS A 183 -6.07 16.03 7.59
C HIS A 183 -6.35 17.45 7.09
N ALA A 184 -5.32 18.23 6.80
CA ALA A 184 -5.42 19.59 6.31
C ALA A 184 -5.45 19.72 4.78
N LEU A 185 -5.04 18.67 4.05
CA LEU A 185 -4.89 18.72 2.59
C LEU A 185 -6.21 18.90 1.84
N PRO A 186 -7.29 18.15 2.17
CA PRO A 186 -8.54 18.25 1.41
C PRO A 186 -9.17 19.63 1.44
N THR A 187 -8.88 20.43 2.47
CA THR A 187 -9.45 21.77 2.62
C THR A 187 -8.66 22.86 1.90
N ARG A 188 -7.44 22.58 1.47
CA ARG A 188 -6.58 23.56 0.80
C ARG A 188 -6.76 23.52 -0.71
N LYS A 189 -6.70 24.69 -1.34
CA LYS A 189 -6.69 24.83 -2.81
C LYS A 189 -5.22 24.81 -3.27
N PHE A 190 -4.78 23.70 -3.86
CA PHE A 190 -3.41 23.57 -4.37
C PHE A 190 -3.31 23.76 -5.89
N GLY A 191 -4.43 23.85 -6.62
CA GLY A 191 -4.43 23.89 -8.08
C GLY A 191 -3.94 22.58 -8.73
N LEU A 192 -4.01 21.46 -7.99
CA LEU A 192 -3.57 20.13 -8.45
C LEU A 192 -4.72 19.23 -8.87
N GLU A 193 -5.94 19.76 -8.87
CA GLU A 193 -7.17 19.05 -9.21
C GLU A 193 -7.08 18.48 -10.64
N GLY A 194 -7.22 17.17 -10.76
CA GLY A 194 -7.12 16.48 -12.05
C GLY A 194 -5.69 16.26 -12.57
N MET A 195 -4.66 16.79 -11.90
CA MET A 195 -3.26 16.56 -12.29
C MET A 195 -2.71 15.24 -11.75
N ILE A 196 -3.22 14.77 -10.62
CA ILE A 196 -2.77 13.54 -9.96
C ILE A 196 -3.57 12.36 -10.50
N GLN A 197 -2.95 11.51 -11.33
CA GLN A 197 -3.62 10.36 -11.95
C GLN A 197 -3.82 9.19 -11.00
N GLY A 198 -2.97 9.07 -9.98
CA GLY A 198 -3.09 8.01 -8.99
C GLY A 198 -2.58 8.42 -7.63
N ILE A 199 -3.17 7.81 -6.61
CA ILE A 199 -2.76 7.95 -5.21
C ILE A 199 -2.44 6.55 -4.70
N VAL A 200 -1.28 6.41 -4.06
CA VAL A 200 -0.87 5.18 -3.36
C VAL A 200 -0.64 5.51 -1.90
N ALA A 201 -1.06 4.64 -0.98
CA ALA A 201 -0.88 4.90 0.44
C ALA A 201 -0.72 3.62 1.26
N ASP A 202 0.18 3.66 2.23
CA ASP A 202 0.26 2.69 3.33
C ASP A 202 0.06 3.44 4.66
N PRO A 203 -1.20 3.75 5.02
CA PRO A 203 -1.49 4.59 6.18
C PRO A 203 -1.03 3.95 7.49
N PRO A 204 -0.70 4.73 8.53
CA PRO A 204 -0.39 4.19 9.84
C PRO A 204 -1.63 3.58 10.50
N TYR A 205 -1.68 2.24 10.63
CA TYR A 205 -2.88 1.51 11.11
C TYR A 205 -3.18 1.67 12.61
N GLY A 206 -2.31 2.31 13.37
CA GLY A 206 -2.51 2.45 14.81
C GLY A 206 -2.21 1.19 15.64
N VAL A 207 -1.77 0.10 15.02
CA VAL A 207 -1.41 -1.15 15.72
C VAL A 207 0.01 -1.08 16.27
N ARG A 208 0.99 -0.75 15.42
CA ARG A 208 2.41 -0.59 15.81
C ARG A 208 2.84 0.89 15.83
N ALA A 209 2.36 1.67 14.87
CA ALA A 209 2.55 3.12 14.79
C ALA A 209 1.18 3.79 14.78
N GLY A 210 0.92 4.69 15.74
CA GLY A 210 -0.32 5.48 15.78
C GLY A 210 -0.31 6.57 14.72
N GLY A 211 -1.42 6.72 14.00
CA GLY A 211 -1.63 7.87 13.12
C GLY A 211 -1.55 9.18 13.91
N ARG A 212 -0.93 10.18 13.32
CA ARG A 212 -0.78 11.51 13.89
C ARG A 212 -1.31 12.54 12.89
N LYS A 213 -1.97 13.58 13.41
CA LYS A 213 -2.36 14.78 12.67
C LYS A 213 -1.89 16.03 13.39
N SER A 214 -1.79 17.13 12.70
CA SER A 214 -1.43 18.41 13.28
C SER A 214 -2.45 18.83 14.34
N GLY A 215 -1.98 19.37 15.43
CA GLY A 215 -2.80 19.81 16.54
C GLY A 215 -2.14 19.57 17.88
N GLY A 216 -2.53 20.33 18.88
CA GLY A 216 -2.06 20.20 20.27
C GLY A 216 -3.18 19.76 21.20
N ARG A 217 -2.83 19.32 22.40
CA ARG A 217 -3.82 19.04 23.47
C ARG A 217 -4.50 20.30 24.01
N LYS A 218 -3.91 21.47 23.76
CA LYS A 218 -4.46 22.76 24.18
C LYS A 218 -4.92 23.50 22.92
N PRO A 219 -6.11 24.11 22.93
CA PRO A 219 -6.50 25.02 21.86
C PRO A 219 -5.46 26.16 21.80
N VAL A 220 -5.04 26.51 20.60
CA VAL A 220 -4.22 27.70 20.38
C VAL A 220 -5.13 28.88 20.63
N THR A 221 -4.90 29.62 21.72
CA THR A 221 -5.72 30.77 22.10
C THR A 221 -5.32 32.06 21.41
N GLU A 222 -4.16 32.07 20.76
CA GLU A 222 -3.63 33.16 19.95
C GLU A 222 -2.89 32.59 18.74
N ASP A 223 -2.88 33.31 17.64
CA ASP A 223 -2.11 32.96 16.43
C ASP A 223 -0.60 33.07 16.75
N TYR A 224 -0.06 31.99 17.29
CA TYR A 224 1.36 31.90 17.55
C TYR A 224 2.12 31.72 16.23
N ILE A 225 2.76 32.81 15.78
CA ILE A 225 3.66 32.77 14.62
C ILE A 225 5.03 32.33 15.09
N ILE A 226 5.47 31.17 14.60
CA ILE A 226 6.82 30.67 14.88
C ILE A 226 7.83 31.65 14.25
N PRO A 227 8.74 32.24 15.02
CA PRO A 227 9.81 33.07 14.50
C PRO A 227 10.61 32.36 13.42
N ASP A 228 11.04 33.08 12.38
CA ASP A 228 11.73 32.48 11.23
C ASP A 228 12.98 31.69 11.63
N GLU A 229 13.69 32.12 12.65
CA GLU A 229 14.87 31.48 13.20
C GLU A 229 14.59 30.12 13.84
N LEU A 230 13.36 29.88 14.30
CA LEU A 230 12.92 28.62 14.91
C LEU A 230 12.14 27.72 13.96
N ARG A 231 11.85 28.18 12.73
CA ARG A 231 11.09 27.38 11.75
C ARG A 231 11.88 26.18 11.24
N ASP A 232 13.18 26.35 11.06
CA ASP A 232 14.06 25.25 10.70
C ASP A 232 14.24 24.31 11.90
N GLY A 233 13.79 23.07 11.74
CA GLY A 233 13.81 22.06 12.81
C GLY A 233 12.60 22.08 13.76
N HIS A 234 11.65 23.01 13.61
CA HIS A 234 10.43 22.97 14.40
C HIS A 234 9.61 21.72 14.06
N ILE A 235 9.29 20.94 15.08
CA ILE A 235 8.37 19.81 14.96
C ILE A 235 7.03 20.24 15.53
N PRO A 236 6.01 20.43 14.68
CA PRO A 236 4.67 20.80 15.13
C PRO A 236 4.12 19.80 16.15
N SER A 237 3.39 20.27 17.14
CA SER A 237 2.65 19.39 18.03
C SER A 237 1.62 18.59 17.23
N THR A 238 1.45 17.32 17.59
CA THR A 238 0.54 16.42 16.89
C THR A 238 -0.45 15.81 17.85
N ALA A 239 -1.66 15.56 17.37
CA ALA A 239 -2.74 14.84 18.06
C ALA A 239 -2.89 13.43 17.46
N PRO A 240 -3.54 12.48 18.17
CA PRO A 240 -3.91 11.20 17.59
C PRO A 240 -4.82 11.39 16.37
N TYR A 241 -4.56 10.62 15.31
CA TYR A 241 -5.37 10.57 14.11
C TYR A 241 -6.11 9.24 14.10
N LEU A 242 -7.43 9.29 14.28
CA LEU A 242 -8.25 8.09 14.32
C LEU A 242 -8.29 7.44 12.93
N PHE A 243 -8.28 6.12 12.89
CA PHE A 243 -8.24 5.37 11.65
C PHE A 243 -9.43 5.68 10.72
N GLY A 244 -10.65 5.76 11.27
CA GLY A 244 -11.84 6.12 10.49
C GLY A 244 -11.77 7.52 9.90
N GLU A 245 -11.30 8.50 10.67
CA GLU A 245 -11.11 9.88 10.24
C GLU A 245 -10.06 9.99 9.13
N MET A 246 -8.95 9.26 9.29
CA MET A 246 -7.88 9.20 8.29
C MET A 246 -8.36 8.60 6.95
N ASN A 247 -9.18 7.55 7.01
CA ASN A 247 -9.78 6.98 5.81
C ASN A 247 -10.73 7.96 5.12
N ASP A 248 -11.58 8.66 5.89
CA ASP A 248 -12.47 9.68 5.33
C ASP A 248 -11.68 10.79 4.62
N ASP A 249 -10.59 11.26 5.23
CA ASP A 249 -9.73 12.30 4.64
C ASP A 249 -8.98 11.79 3.39
N LEU A 250 -8.56 10.52 3.37
CA LEU A 250 -7.92 9.92 2.21
C LEU A 250 -8.89 9.75 1.04
N MET A 251 -10.14 9.34 1.31
CA MET A 251 -11.19 9.25 0.30
C MET A 251 -11.55 10.63 -0.26
N GLU A 252 -11.64 11.63 0.61
CA GLU A 252 -11.90 13.03 0.25
C GLU A 252 -10.77 13.59 -0.64
N LEU A 253 -9.50 13.34 -0.27
CA LEU A 253 -8.33 13.72 -1.06
C LEU A 253 -8.43 13.14 -2.48
N ALA A 254 -8.72 11.85 -2.56
CA ALA A 254 -8.84 11.15 -3.85
C ALA A 254 -10.00 11.69 -4.68
N ALA A 255 -11.16 11.91 -4.06
CA ALA A 255 -12.33 12.44 -4.75
C ALA A 255 -12.09 13.85 -5.33
N ARG A 256 -11.30 14.67 -4.64
CA ARG A 256 -10.97 16.04 -5.11
C ARG A 256 -9.89 16.04 -6.19
N PHE A 257 -8.77 15.38 -5.94
CA PHE A 257 -7.56 15.57 -6.74
C PHE A 257 -7.45 14.64 -7.94
N LEU A 258 -8.05 13.44 -7.91
CA LEU A 258 -8.02 12.54 -9.05
C LEU A 258 -8.89 13.05 -10.21
N PRO A 259 -8.49 12.86 -11.47
CA PRO A 259 -9.39 12.95 -12.62
C PRO A 259 -10.38 11.78 -12.61
N ILE A 260 -11.46 11.87 -13.38
CA ILE A 260 -12.33 10.71 -13.65
C ILE A 260 -11.47 9.61 -14.29
N GLY A 261 -11.58 8.37 -13.79
CA GLY A 261 -10.75 7.24 -14.16
C GLY A 261 -9.42 7.15 -13.39
N GLY A 262 -9.06 8.17 -12.61
CA GLY A 262 -7.91 8.13 -11.70
C GLY A 262 -8.15 7.18 -10.53
N ARG A 263 -7.08 6.65 -9.93
CA ARG A 263 -7.16 5.57 -8.93
C ARG A 263 -6.51 5.91 -7.61
N LEU A 264 -7.18 5.48 -6.54
CA LEU A 264 -6.64 5.42 -5.19
C LEU A 264 -6.40 3.96 -4.83
N THR A 265 -5.17 3.62 -4.46
CA THR A 265 -4.80 2.28 -4.00
C THR A 265 -4.12 2.38 -2.64
N PHE A 266 -4.68 1.70 -1.63
CA PHE A 266 -4.13 1.76 -0.29
C PHE A 266 -4.43 0.49 0.52
N PHE A 267 -3.74 0.32 1.64
CA PHE A 267 -3.98 -0.78 2.56
C PHE A 267 -4.93 -0.41 3.69
N LEU A 268 -5.82 -1.34 4.00
CA LEU A 268 -6.66 -1.36 5.20
C LEU A 268 -6.27 -2.54 6.07
N PRO A 269 -6.18 -2.39 7.40
CA PRO A 269 -6.06 -3.53 8.28
C PRO A 269 -7.30 -4.44 8.15
N GLY A 270 -7.15 -5.73 8.38
CA GLY A 270 -8.23 -6.70 8.25
C GLY A 270 -8.09 -7.86 9.22
N VAL A 271 -9.21 -8.32 9.73
CA VAL A 271 -9.32 -9.53 10.55
C VAL A 271 -9.78 -10.67 9.64
N LEU A 272 -9.18 -11.85 9.75
CA LEU A 272 -9.50 -12.99 8.88
C LEU A 272 -10.88 -13.58 9.14
N ALA A 273 -11.38 -13.44 10.38
CA ALA A 273 -12.70 -13.91 10.76
C ALA A 273 -13.87 -13.03 10.29
N ASP A 274 -13.57 -11.88 9.64
CA ASP A 274 -14.61 -10.98 9.15
C ASP A 274 -15.38 -11.63 7.99
N THR A 275 -16.71 -11.58 8.08
CA THR A 275 -17.60 -11.99 6.99
C THR A 275 -17.52 -11.01 5.82
N GLU A 276 -18.02 -11.39 4.65
CA GLU A 276 -18.09 -10.47 3.51
C GLU A 276 -18.90 -9.21 3.80
N GLU A 277 -19.94 -9.31 4.62
CA GLU A 277 -20.76 -8.18 5.07
C GLU A 277 -19.95 -7.25 5.96
N GLU A 278 -19.25 -7.78 6.96
CA GLU A 278 -18.37 -7.00 7.82
C GLU A 278 -17.25 -6.33 7.02
N VAL A 279 -16.70 -7.00 6.02
CA VAL A 279 -15.72 -6.42 5.10
C VAL A 279 -16.32 -5.24 4.33
N ARG A 280 -17.56 -5.34 3.85
CA ARG A 280 -18.24 -4.22 3.17
C ARG A 280 -18.48 -3.04 4.09
N GLU A 281 -18.77 -3.27 5.36
CA GLU A 281 -18.92 -2.21 6.37
C GLU A 281 -17.58 -1.51 6.69
N LEU A 282 -16.48 -2.27 6.67
CA LEU A 282 -15.14 -1.77 6.98
C LEU A 282 -14.50 -0.97 5.83
N VAL A 283 -14.87 -1.28 4.59
CA VAL A 283 -14.30 -0.63 3.40
C VAL A 283 -14.96 0.76 3.24
N PRO A 284 -14.18 1.86 3.30
CA PRO A 284 -14.75 3.20 3.23
C PRO A 284 -15.46 3.44 1.90
N SER A 285 -16.48 4.28 1.90
CA SER A 285 -17.26 4.64 0.71
C SER A 285 -17.27 6.15 0.48
N HIS A 286 -17.31 6.56 -0.78
CA HIS A 286 -17.42 7.96 -1.17
C HIS A 286 -18.26 8.07 -2.46
N PRO A 287 -19.17 9.08 -2.62
CA PRO A 287 -20.04 9.19 -3.79
C PRO A 287 -19.32 9.25 -5.13
N ALA A 288 -18.17 9.91 -5.19
CA ALA A 288 -17.37 10.04 -6.41
C ALA A 288 -16.43 8.85 -6.69
N LEU A 289 -16.31 7.88 -5.78
CA LEU A 289 -15.34 6.79 -5.87
C LEU A 289 -16.05 5.43 -5.87
N ARG A 290 -15.62 4.53 -6.73
CA ARG A 290 -16.10 3.15 -6.79
C ARG A 290 -14.99 2.17 -6.47
N LEU A 291 -15.22 1.28 -5.52
CA LEU A 291 -14.33 0.15 -5.25
C LEU A 291 -14.25 -0.75 -6.49
N ARG A 292 -13.04 -0.97 -6.99
CA ARG A 292 -12.78 -1.82 -8.17
C ARG A 292 -12.32 -3.20 -7.76
N TRP A 293 -11.34 -3.26 -6.86
CA TRP A 293 -10.76 -4.52 -6.38
C TRP A 293 -10.40 -4.41 -4.91
N HIS A 294 -10.46 -5.54 -4.25
CA HIS A 294 -9.85 -5.72 -2.94
C HIS A 294 -9.27 -7.14 -2.84
N SER A 295 -8.16 -7.28 -2.13
CA SER A 295 -7.54 -8.56 -1.83
C SER A 295 -6.94 -8.54 -0.44
N LEU A 296 -6.93 -9.69 0.24
CA LEU A 296 -6.41 -9.83 1.59
C LEU A 296 -5.01 -10.45 1.55
N GLU A 297 -4.04 -9.77 2.16
CA GLU A 297 -2.73 -10.29 2.49
C GLU A 297 -2.75 -10.74 3.94
N THR A 298 -2.53 -12.03 4.18
CA THR A 298 -2.55 -12.61 5.53
C THR A 298 -1.16 -12.59 6.14
N PHE A 299 -1.03 -12.09 7.38
CA PHE A 299 0.22 -12.13 8.13
C PHE A 299 0.32 -13.33 9.06
N ASN A 300 -0.82 -13.78 9.57
CA ASN A 300 -0.97 -14.98 10.38
C ASN A 300 -2.42 -15.48 10.29
N GLU A 301 -2.79 -16.47 11.11
CA GLU A 301 -4.13 -17.06 11.12
C GLU A 301 -5.25 -16.14 11.63
N ALA A 302 -4.92 -14.98 12.20
CA ALA A 302 -5.91 -14.11 12.84
C ALA A 302 -6.12 -12.79 12.09
N TRP A 303 -5.08 -12.22 11.49
CA TRP A 303 -5.16 -10.90 10.88
C TRP A 303 -4.19 -10.72 9.71
N GLY A 304 -4.45 -9.68 8.93
CA GLY A 304 -3.67 -9.28 7.77
C GLY A 304 -3.95 -7.83 7.42
N ARG A 305 -3.77 -7.50 6.16
CA ARG A 305 -4.18 -6.22 5.58
C ARG A 305 -4.85 -6.44 4.24
N ARG A 306 -5.77 -5.58 3.90
CA ARG A 306 -6.54 -5.63 2.67
C ARG A 306 -6.07 -4.52 1.74
N LEU A 307 -5.55 -4.90 0.59
CA LEU A 307 -5.28 -3.96 -0.49
C LEU A 307 -6.60 -3.60 -1.16
N VAL A 308 -6.94 -2.32 -1.21
CA VAL A 308 -8.14 -1.81 -1.87
C VAL A 308 -7.77 -0.84 -2.97
N THR A 309 -8.51 -0.88 -4.07
CA THR A 309 -8.34 0.05 -5.20
C THR A 309 -9.68 0.64 -5.59
N TYR A 310 -9.75 1.96 -5.55
CA TYR A 310 -10.89 2.76 -5.99
C TYR A 310 -10.59 3.46 -7.30
N GLU A 311 -11.64 3.70 -8.07
CA GLU A 311 -11.61 4.52 -9.28
C GLU A 311 -12.56 5.68 -9.12
N LYS A 312 -12.12 6.89 -9.46
CA LYS A 312 -13.01 8.05 -9.51
C LYS A 312 -13.94 7.93 -10.72
N ILE A 313 -15.25 7.94 -10.43
CA ILE A 313 -16.30 7.70 -11.42
C ILE A 313 -17.19 8.93 -11.67
N ALA A 314 -17.13 9.93 -10.80
CA ALA A 314 -17.95 11.14 -10.90
C ALA A 314 -17.15 12.38 -10.50
N PRO A 315 -17.57 13.58 -10.92
CA PRO A 315 -17.05 14.84 -10.41
C PRO A 315 -17.22 14.91 -8.88
N TYR A 316 -16.34 15.65 -8.24
CA TYR A 316 -16.46 15.92 -6.81
C TYR A 316 -17.67 16.84 -6.55
N ASP A 317 -18.51 16.44 -5.59
CA ASP A 317 -19.66 17.19 -5.07
C ASP A 317 -19.50 17.31 -3.56
N ALA A 318 -19.35 18.54 -3.07
CA ALA A 318 -19.08 18.81 -1.66
C ALA A 318 -20.26 18.45 -0.75
N ASP A 319 -21.49 18.69 -1.20
CA ASP A 319 -22.68 18.44 -0.38
C ASP A 319 -22.91 16.93 -0.24
N ALA A 320 -22.83 16.18 -1.35
CA ALA A 320 -22.92 14.73 -1.34
C ALA A 320 -21.79 14.08 -0.51
N ALA A 321 -20.57 14.62 -0.58
CA ALA A 321 -19.42 14.15 0.21
C ALA A 321 -19.64 14.37 1.71
N ASN A 322 -20.09 15.58 2.10
CA ASN A 322 -20.35 15.91 3.50
C ASN A 322 -21.48 15.05 4.08
N GLU A 323 -22.56 14.82 3.34
CA GLU A 323 -23.65 13.93 3.76
C GLU A 323 -23.15 12.48 3.94
N ALA A 324 -22.35 11.96 3.00
CA ALA A 324 -21.81 10.62 3.09
C ALA A 324 -20.88 10.48 4.30
N ARG A 325 -20.02 11.47 4.55
CA ARG A 325 -19.13 11.52 5.71
C ARG A 325 -19.90 11.57 7.03
N ALA A 326 -20.95 12.38 7.11
CA ALA A 326 -21.83 12.47 8.29
C ALA A 326 -22.53 11.14 8.55
N ARG A 327 -23.05 10.47 7.53
CA ARG A 327 -23.67 9.13 7.65
C ARG A 327 -22.67 8.08 8.14
N ALA A 328 -21.45 8.07 7.59
CA ALA A 328 -20.40 7.12 8.01
C ALA A 328 -19.98 7.37 9.47
N ALA A 329 -19.85 8.63 9.89
CA ALA A 329 -19.53 8.99 11.27
C ALA A 329 -20.64 8.56 12.24
N ALA A 330 -21.92 8.79 11.88
CA ALA A 330 -23.08 8.38 12.66
C ALA A 330 -23.16 6.85 12.79
N ALA A 331 -22.92 6.11 11.72
CA ALA A 331 -22.90 4.66 11.73
C ALA A 331 -21.79 4.11 12.66
N ARG A 332 -20.59 4.70 12.61
CA ARG A 332 -19.49 4.33 13.53
C ARG A 332 -19.85 4.63 14.99
N ALA A 333 -20.46 5.75 15.27
CA ALA A 333 -20.87 6.14 16.63
C ALA A 333 -22.00 5.26 17.18
N ALA A 334 -22.89 4.75 16.33
CA ALA A 334 -24.01 3.87 16.70
C ALA A 334 -23.60 2.39 16.81
N SER A 335 -22.38 2.02 16.40
CA SER A 335 -21.91 0.63 16.42
C SER A 335 -21.48 0.24 17.82
N ASP A 336 -22.06 -0.84 18.36
CA ASP A 336 -21.63 -1.46 19.63
C ASP A 336 -20.38 -2.34 19.44
N LYS A 337 -19.90 -2.53 18.20
CA LYS A 337 -18.70 -3.33 17.92
C LYS A 337 -17.44 -2.53 18.29
N PRO A 338 -16.44 -3.16 18.91
CA PRO A 338 -15.15 -2.50 19.12
C PRO A 338 -14.57 -2.01 17.79
N ASP A 339 -13.91 -0.86 17.81
CA ASP A 339 -13.20 -0.33 16.65
C ASP A 339 -12.25 -1.38 16.06
N LEU A 340 -12.13 -1.43 14.74
CA LEU A 340 -11.25 -2.37 14.02
C LEU A 340 -9.84 -2.39 14.61
N ILE A 341 -9.31 -1.22 14.95
CA ILE A 341 -7.96 -1.10 15.52
C ILE A 341 -7.88 -1.72 16.91
N GLU A 342 -8.92 -1.59 17.74
CA GLU A 342 -8.99 -2.25 19.06
C GLU A 342 -9.06 -3.77 18.93
N ARG A 343 -9.87 -4.26 17.99
CA ARG A 343 -9.95 -5.70 17.66
C ARG A 343 -8.57 -6.23 17.22
N MET A 344 -7.89 -5.52 16.35
CA MET A 344 -6.56 -5.90 15.87
C MET A 344 -5.50 -5.85 16.99
N ARG A 345 -5.51 -4.82 17.83
CA ARG A 345 -4.61 -4.75 18.99
C ARG A 345 -4.80 -5.93 19.95
N ALA A 346 -6.04 -6.36 20.15
CA ALA A 346 -6.35 -7.52 20.97
C ALA A 346 -5.76 -8.81 20.35
N LEU A 347 -5.91 -9.01 19.04
CA LEU A 347 -5.36 -10.15 18.30
C LEU A 347 -3.82 -10.18 18.32
N VAL A 348 -3.16 -9.04 18.12
CA VAL A 348 -1.70 -8.95 18.17
C VAL A 348 -1.18 -9.28 19.57
N ARG A 349 -1.81 -8.77 20.63
CA ARG A 349 -1.43 -9.10 22.01
C ARG A 349 -1.58 -10.59 22.33
N SER A 350 -2.62 -11.24 21.81
CA SER A 350 -2.85 -12.68 22.02
C SER A 350 -1.82 -13.53 21.28
N SER A 351 -1.44 -13.15 20.05
CA SER A 351 -0.43 -13.84 19.25
C SER A 351 0.96 -13.71 19.86
N ASP A 352 1.36 -12.51 20.30
CA ASP A 352 2.64 -12.26 20.94
C ASP A 352 2.77 -13.03 22.29
N ALA A 353 1.69 -13.13 23.04
CA ALA A 353 1.65 -13.92 24.28
C ALA A 353 1.80 -15.43 24.00
N GLY A 354 1.21 -15.92 22.90
CA GLY A 354 1.36 -17.30 22.43
C GLY A 354 2.78 -17.63 22.00
N GLU A 355 3.43 -16.75 21.23
CA GLU A 355 4.83 -16.93 20.82
C GLU A 355 5.82 -16.88 21.98
N ARG A 356 5.62 -15.97 22.95
CA ARG A 356 6.45 -15.94 24.18
C ARG A 356 6.36 -17.23 24.97
N LYS A 357 5.15 -17.81 25.11
CA LYS A 357 4.96 -19.11 25.77
C LYS A 357 5.62 -20.28 24.99
N ARG A 358 5.64 -20.24 23.65
CA ARG A 358 6.34 -21.26 22.83
C ARG A 358 7.88 -21.15 22.92
N ARG A 359 8.43 -19.94 23.09
CA ARG A 359 9.88 -19.72 23.23
C ARG A 359 10.42 -20.05 24.64
N GLN A 360 9.53 -20.16 25.64
CA GLN A 360 9.87 -20.52 27.01
C GLN A 360 9.71 -22.01 27.32
N ARG A 361 9.20 -22.79 26.39
CA ARG A 361 9.16 -24.26 26.40
C ARG A 361 10.23 -24.84 25.47
#